data_ac0cff36207a3e73a305096d7da5c3b5
#
_entry.id   ac0cff36207a3e73a305096d7da5c3b5
#
_cell.length_a   1.000
_cell.length_b   1.000
_cell.length_c   1.000
_cell.angle_alpha   90.00
_cell.angle_beta   90.00
_cell.angle_gamma   90.00
#
_symmetry.space_group_name_H-M   'P 1'
#
loop_
_entity.id
_entity.type
_entity.pdbx_description
1 polymer ?
#
loop_
_entity_poly.entity_id
_entity_poly.type
_entity_poly.pdbx_seq_one_letter_code
_entity_poly.pdbx_strand_id
1 'polypeptide(L)'
;CLFYAMRRNVPISGAIIYYNSEFAHYHLSGSKTEFRKYSPSNLLLYQVACWAHKKGIKKFHLGGGMAPDDSLFGFKKQFNRNGRSPFAVGRTVFDDAAYQKLLVCRERMDPGFDVNNNFMIQYRR
;
A
#
# COMPACT_ATOMS: atom_id res chain seq x y z
N CYS A 1 0.24 14.33 -5.31
CA CYS A 1 -0.31 14.58 -6.65
C CYS A 1 -1.08 13.39 -7.20
N LEU A 2 -1.91 13.64 -8.21
CA LEU A 2 -2.71 12.63 -8.90
C LEU A 2 -2.16 12.42 -10.31
N PHE A 3 -2.08 11.15 -10.70
CA PHE A 3 -1.74 10.74 -12.07
C PHE A 3 -2.88 9.92 -12.66
N TYR A 4 -3.14 10.11 -13.95
CA TYR A 4 -4.16 9.36 -14.68
C TYR A 4 -3.59 8.77 -15.95
N ALA A 5 -3.90 7.50 -16.22
CA ALA A 5 -3.77 6.93 -17.55
C ALA A 5 -5.07 7.18 -18.32
N MET A 6 -4.96 7.82 -19.47
CA MET A 6 -6.10 8.25 -20.29
C MET A 6 -6.21 7.41 -21.55
N ARG A 7 -7.41 7.11 -21.99
CA ARG A 7 -7.68 6.52 -23.31
C ARG A 7 -8.85 7.25 -23.94
N ARG A 8 -8.63 7.87 -25.13
CA ARG A 8 -9.67 8.64 -25.82
C ARG A 8 -10.36 9.66 -24.91
N ASN A 9 -9.58 10.41 -24.14
CA ASN A 9 -10.03 11.40 -23.14
C ASN A 9 -10.82 10.82 -21.94
N VAL A 10 -10.81 9.49 -21.74
CA VAL A 10 -11.43 8.85 -20.58
C VAL A 10 -10.33 8.37 -19.63
N PRO A 11 -10.39 8.70 -18.32
CA PRO A 11 -9.47 8.13 -17.35
C PRO A 11 -9.77 6.64 -17.14
N ILE A 12 -8.78 5.79 -17.36
CA ILE A 12 -8.88 4.34 -17.28
C ILE A 12 -8.11 3.75 -16.09
N SER A 13 -7.17 4.52 -15.53
CA SER A 13 -6.47 4.22 -14.28
C SER A 13 -6.03 5.52 -13.62
N GLY A 14 -5.89 5.51 -12.31
CA GLY A 14 -5.39 6.64 -11.55
C GLY A 14 -4.56 6.20 -10.35
N ALA A 15 -3.67 7.09 -9.90
CA ALA A 15 -2.87 6.87 -8.70
C ALA A 15 -2.65 8.17 -7.93
N ILE A 16 -2.61 8.04 -6.60
CA ILE A 16 -2.20 9.08 -5.66
C ILE A 16 -0.73 8.85 -5.33
N ILE A 17 0.08 9.87 -5.57
CA ILE A 17 1.51 9.86 -5.25
C ILE A 17 1.79 10.94 -4.21
N TYR A 18 2.29 10.53 -3.04
CA TYR A 18 2.90 11.44 -2.08
C TYR A 18 4.38 11.61 -2.42
N TYR A 19 4.90 12.81 -2.28
CA TYR A 19 6.31 13.05 -2.56
C TYR A 19 6.87 14.26 -1.79
N ASN A 20 8.17 14.24 -1.62
CA ASN A 20 8.98 15.37 -1.17
C ASN A 20 10.21 15.51 -2.09
N SER A 21 11.23 16.25 -1.68
CA SER A 21 12.44 16.46 -2.48
C SER A 21 13.30 15.19 -2.71
N GLU A 22 13.14 14.15 -1.88
CA GLU A 22 13.97 12.95 -1.93
C GLU A 22 13.21 11.68 -2.27
N PHE A 23 11.93 11.59 -1.87
CA PHE A 23 11.12 10.37 -1.94
C PHE A 23 9.80 10.63 -2.65
N ALA A 24 9.35 9.63 -3.40
CA ALA A 24 7.97 9.50 -3.86
C ALA A 24 7.38 8.18 -3.36
N HIS A 25 6.10 8.18 -3.03
CA HIS A 25 5.38 7.00 -2.55
C HIS A 25 4.08 6.81 -3.35
N TYR A 26 3.94 5.63 -3.93
CA TYR A 26 2.72 5.14 -4.56
C TYR A 26 1.73 4.72 -3.49
N HIS A 27 0.77 5.59 -3.18
CA HIS A 27 -0.10 5.43 -2.03
C HIS A 27 -1.33 4.59 -2.35
N LEU A 28 -2.17 5.06 -3.26
CA LEU A 28 -3.38 4.38 -3.69
C LEU A 28 -3.48 4.41 -5.21
N SER A 29 -4.11 3.39 -5.77
CA SER A 29 -4.42 3.35 -7.20
C SER A 29 -5.65 2.53 -7.50
N GLY A 30 -6.24 2.79 -8.66
CA GLY A 30 -7.34 2.03 -9.19
C GLY A 30 -7.31 2.01 -10.71
N SER A 31 -7.85 0.95 -11.28
CA SER A 31 -8.04 0.81 -12.73
C SER A 31 -9.41 0.26 -13.03
N LYS A 32 -10.05 0.78 -14.07
CA LYS A 32 -11.31 0.23 -14.57
C LYS A 32 -11.08 -1.18 -15.12
N THR A 33 -11.91 -2.12 -14.67
CA THR A 33 -11.75 -3.56 -14.98
C THR A 33 -11.76 -3.84 -16.47
N GLU A 34 -12.63 -3.19 -17.22
CA GLU A 34 -12.78 -3.35 -18.67
C GLU A 34 -11.55 -2.92 -19.48
N PHE A 35 -10.66 -2.12 -18.85
CA PHE A 35 -9.43 -1.64 -19.48
C PHE A 35 -8.16 -2.36 -19.03
N ARG A 36 -8.27 -3.38 -18.18
CA ARG A 36 -7.10 -4.14 -17.67
C ARG A 36 -6.24 -4.74 -18.78
N LYS A 37 -6.84 -5.14 -19.89
CA LYS A 37 -6.12 -5.67 -21.07
C LYS A 37 -5.08 -4.71 -21.67
N TYR A 38 -5.17 -3.43 -21.36
CA TYR A 38 -4.20 -2.41 -21.80
C TYR A 38 -3.09 -2.15 -20.77
N SER A 39 -3.10 -2.87 -19.64
CA SER A 39 -2.13 -2.72 -18.54
C SER A 39 -1.88 -1.27 -18.10
N PRO A 40 -2.95 -0.47 -17.87
CA PRO A 40 -2.81 0.96 -17.63
C PRO A 40 -2.00 1.28 -16.37
N SER A 41 -2.01 0.40 -15.36
CA SER A 41 -1.20 0.56 -14.14
C SER A 41 0.30 0.48 -14.41
N ASN A 42 0.74 -0.35 -15.37
CA ASN A 42 2.14 -0.45 -15.75
C ASN A 42 2.62 0.86 -16.38
N LEU A 43 1.84 1.39 -17.35
CA LEU A 43 2.13 2.67 -17.98
C LEU A 43 2.18 3.80 -16.95
N LEU A 44 1.21 3.83 -16.04
CA LEU A 44 1.10 4.86 -15.01
C LEU A 44 2.31 4.83 -14.08
N LEU A 45 2.71 3.66 -13.54
CA LEU A 45 3.88 3.53 -12.68
C LEU A 45 5.17 3.91 -13.39
N TYR A 46 5.33 3.50 -14.65
CA TYR A 46 6.48 3.89 -15.46
C TYR A 46 6.56 5.42 -15.65
N GLN A 47 5.46 6.07 -15.99
CA GLN A 47 5.41 7.52 -16.18
C GLN A 47 5.65 8.29 -14.86
N VAL A 48 5.14 7.77 -13.74
CA VAL A 48 5.44 8.34 -12.42
C VAL A 48 6.93 8.22 -12.09
N ALA A 49 7.56 7.09 -12.40
CA ALA A 49 9.00 6.92 -12.20
C ALA A 49 9.82 7.90 -13.05
N CYS A 50 9.45 8.08 -14.33
CA CYS A 50 10.08 9.08 -15.20
C CYS A 50 9.89 10.51 -14.67
N TRP A 51 8.69 10.85 -14.21
CA TRP A 51 8.39 12.15 -13.62
C TRP A 51 9.20 12.39 -12.34
N ALA A 52 9.27 11.39 -11.47
CA ALA A 52 10.05 11.47 -10.23
C ALA A 52 11.55 11.69 -10.53
N HIS A 53 12.09 10.95 -11.49
CA HIS A 53 13.47 11.13 -11.96
C HIS A 53 13.73 12.55 -12.49
N LYS A 54 12.86 13.07 -13.34
CA LYS A 54 12.97 14.46 -13.87
C LYS A 54 12.89 15.52 -12.78
N LYS A 55 12.22 15.24 -11.67
CA LYS A 55 12.17 16.12 -10.49
C LYS A 55 13.38 15.97 -9.55
N GLY A 56 14.31 15.09 -9.85
CA GLY A 56 15.46 14.81 -8.98
C GLY A 56 15.12 13.96 -7.75
N ILE A 57 13.94 13.36 -7.69
CA ILE A 57 13.53 12.47 -6.60
C ILE A 57 14.37 11.20 -6.66
N LYS A 58 15.03 10.87 -5.56
CA LYS A 58 16.04 9.80 -5.51
C LYS A 58 15.44 8.40 -5.39
N LYS A 59 14.28 8.26 -4.73
CA LYS A 59 13.66 6.96 -4.46
C LYS A 59 12.15 7.02 -4.70
N PHE A 60 11.65 6.04 -5.45
CA PHE A 60 10.22 5.84 -5.67
C PHE A 60 9.77 4.53 -4.98
N HIS A 61 9.05 4.64 -3.89
CA HIS A 61 8.57 3.53 -3.08
C HIS A 61 7.19 3.08 -3.56
N LEU A 62 7.08 1.81 -4.00
CA LEU A 62 5.84 1.25 -4.53
C LEU A 62 4.94 0.63 -3.46
N GLY A 63 5.43 0.54 -2.22
CA GLY A 63 4.77 -0.19 -1.14
C GLY A 63 4.94 -1.71 -1.27
N GLY A 64 4.40 -2.42 -0.30
CA GLY A 64 4.37 -3.89 -0.27
C GLY A 64 3.09 -4.47 -0.90
N GLY A 65 2.83 -5.74 -0.59
CA GLY A 65 1.56 -6.41 -0.78
C GLY A 65 0.65 -6.28 0.45
N MET A 66 -0.44 -7.02 0.46
CA MET A 66 -1.35 -7.17 1.62
C MET A 66 -0.93 -8.35 2.51
N ALA A 67 -0.18 -9.30 1.94
CA ALA A 67 0.40 -10.45 2.61
C ALA A 67 1.83 -10.68 2.09
N PRO A 68 2.67 -11.45 2.82
CA PRO A 68 3.99 -11.81 2.35
C PRO A 68 3.93 -12.48 0.97
N ASP A 69 4.75 -11.98 0.05
CA ASP A 69 4.93 -12.50 -1.32
C ASP A 69 3.63 -12.72 -2.14
N ASP A 70 2.58 -11.92 -1.86
CA ASP A 70 1.33 -11.96 -2.62
C ASP A 70 1.49 -11.47 -4.08
N SER A 71 0.42 -11.63 -4.88
CA SER A 71 0.42 -11.22 -6.30
C SER A 71 0.67 -9.71 -6.50
N LEU A 72 0.21 -8.88 -5.55
CA LEU A 72 0.43 -7.44 -5.59
C LEU A 72 1.92 -7.09 -5.36
N PHE A 73 2.55 -7.75 -4.39
CA PHE A 73 3.99 -7.63 -4.18
C PHE A 73 4.78 -8.13 -5.39
N GLY A 74 4.39 -9.31 -5.93
CA GLY A 74 4.97 -9.88 -7.15
C GLY A 74 4.92 -8.91 -8.34
N PHE A 75 3.77 -8.25 -8.54
CA PHE A 75 3.61 -7.22 -9.56
C PHE A 75 4.58 -6.03 -9.35
N LYS A 76 4.65 -5.49 -8.15
CA LYS A 76 5.53 -4.36 -7.84
C LYS A 76 7.01 -4.70 -7.97
N LYS A 77 7.40 -5.91 -7.59
CA LYS A 77 8.77 -6.42 -7.68
C LYS A 77 9.28 -6.49 -9.14
N GLN A 78 8.40 -6.59 -10.13
CA GLN A 78 8.79 -6.58 -11.55
C GLN A 78 9.44 -5.27 -11.99
N PHE A 79 9.13 -4.16 -11.34
CA PHE A 79 9.73 -2.85 -11.67
C PHE A 79 11.17 -2.73 -11.17
N ASN A 80 11.53 -3.40 -10.07
CA ASN A 80 12.90 -3.47 -9.59
C ASN A 80 13.10 -4.74 -8.74
N ARG A 81 13.71 -5.77 -9.32
CA ARG A 81 13.94 -7.06 -8.64
C ARG A 81 14.83 -6.96 -7.40
N ASN A 82 15.72 -5.98 -7.37
CA ASN A 82 16.68 -5.74 -6.30
C ASN A 82 16.24 -4.63 -5.32
N GLY A 83 15.15 -3.93 -5.61
CA GLY A 83 14.63 -2.80 -4.83
C GLY A 83 13.77 -3.21 -3.62
N ARG A 84 14.15 -4.26 -2.91
CA ARG A 84 13.45 -4.73 -1.71
C ARG A 84 14.04 -4.08 -0.46
N SER A 85 13.17 -3.48 0.38
CA SER A 85 13.53 -3.01 1.71
C SER A 85 12.64 -3.69 2.76
N PRO A 86 13.20 -4.09 3.91
CA PRO A 86 12.38 -4.59 5.01
C PRO A 86 11.46 -3.47 5.52
N PHE A 87 10.25 -3.84 5.89
CA PHE A 87 9.28 -2.95 6.51
C PHE A 87 9.02 -3.43 7.93
N ALA A 88 9.17 -2.55 8.90
CA ALA A 88 8.89 -2.83 10.30
C ALA A 88 7.84 -1.85 10.83
N VAL A 89 6.93 -2.36 11.64
CA VAL A 89 5.93 -1.57 12.35
C VAL A 89 6.18 -1.74 13.84
N GLY A 90 6.36 -0.62 14.53
CA GLY A 90 6.38 -0.57 15.99
C GLY A 90 4.98 -0.22 16.52
N ARG A 91 4.65 -0.78 17.68
CA ARG A 91 3.47 -0.35 18.46
C ARG A 91 3.87 -0.13 19.91
N THR A 92 3.20 0.80 20.56
CA THR A 92 3.30 1.02 22.00
C THR A 92 1.90 1.12 22.56
N VAL A 93 1.62 0.38 23.62
CA VAL A 93 0.39 0.51 24.40
C VAL A 93 0.70 1.51 25.52
N PHE A 94 -0.06 2.60 25.59
CA PHE A 94 0.16 3.65 26.59
C PHE A 94 -0.63 3.42 27.88
N ASP A 95 -1.71 2.64 27.80
CA ASP A 95 -2.55 2.23 28.93
C ASP A 95 -2.89 0.75 28.78
N ASP A 96 -2.10 -0.09 29.43
CA ASP A 96 -2.28 -1.55 29.38
C ASP A 96 -3.63 -1.98 29.98
N ALA A 97 -4.09 -1.30 31.05
CA ALA A 97 -5.36 -1.65 31.68
C ALA A 97 -6.54 -1.38 30.76
N ALA A 98 -6.54 -0.25 30.06
CA ALA A 98 -7.56 0.06 29.06
C ALA A 98 -7.47 -0.89 27.86
N TYR A 99 -6.27 -1.23 27.41
CA TYR A 99 -6.06 -2.15 26.29
C TYR A 99 -6.60 -3.56 26.62
N GLN A 100 -6.31 -4.09 27.80
CA GLN A 100 -6.82 -5.39 28.25
C GLN A 100 -8.35 -5.41 28.37
N LYS A 101 -8.96 -4.34 28.87
CA LYS A 101 -10.42 -4.21 28.89
C LYS A 101 -11.03 -4.30 27.49
N LEU A 102 -10.39 -3.68 26.47
CA LEU A 102 -10.85 -3.74 25.09
C LEU A 102 -10.72 -5.15 24.49
N LEU A 103 -9.66 -5.89 24.81
CA LEU A 103 -9.50 -7.28 24.41
C LEU A 103 -10.60 -8.16 25.02
N VAL A 104 -10.86 -8.05 26.33
CA VAL A 104 -11.93 -8.80 27.01
C VAL A 104 -13.31 -8.44 26.44
N CYS A 105 -13.58 -7.16 26.17
CA CYS A 105 -14.82 -6.76 25.51
C CYS A 105 -14.98 -7.41 24.14
N ARG A 106 -13.92 -7.42 23.32
CA ARG A 106 -13.94 -8.03 21.99
C ARG A 106 -14.20 -9.53 22.06
N GLU A 107 -13.52 -10.23 22.96
CA GLU A 107 -13.70 -11.68 23.20
C GLU A 107 -15.14 -12.03 23.58
N ARG A 108 -15.76 -11.20 24.44
CA ARG A 108 -17.19 -11.39 24.82
C ARG A 108 -18.15 -11.16 23.65
N MET A 109 -17.82 -10.27 22.72
CA MET A 109 -18.66 -9.97 21.55
C MET A 109 -18.50 -11.00 20.43
N ASP A 110 -17.36 -11.67 20.36
CA ASP A 110 -17.00 -12.60 19.31
C ASP A 110 -16.29 -13.82 19.91
N PRO A 111 -17.02 -14.93 20.17
CA PRO A 111 -16.42 -16.15 20.74
C PRO A 111 -15.32 -16.80 19.89
N GLY A 112 -15.22 -16.43 18.60
CA GLY A 112 -14.14 -16.87 17.72
C GLY A 112 -12.91 -15.97 17.71
N PHE A 113 -12.92 -14.91 18.54
CA PHE A 113 -11.81 -13.97 18.61
C PHE A 113 -10.58 -14.58 19.29
N ASP A 114 -9.45 -14.57 18.59
CA ASP A 114 -8.15 -14.98 19.14
C ASP A 114 -7.44 -13.76 19.74
N VAL A 115 -7.32 -13.73 21.07
CA VAL A 115 -6.63 -12.66 21.82
C VAL A 115 -5.12 -12.60 21.49
N ASN A 116 -4.53 -13.69 21.00
CA ASN A 116 -3.12 -13.79 20.63
C ASN A 116 -2.87 -13.54 19.15
N ASN A 117 -3.88 -13.03 18.41
CA ASN A 117 -3.72 -12.75 17.00
C ASN A 117 -2.58 -11.75 16.75
N ASN A 118 -1.91 -11.88 15.60
CA ASN A 118 -0.78 -11.04 15.22
C ASN A 118 -1.18 -9.68 14.60
N PHE A 119 -2.42 -9.25 14.77
CA PHE A 119 -2.86 -7.96 14.25
C PHE A 119 -2.27 -6.81 15.10
N MET A 120 -1.89 -5.71 14.47
CA MET A 120 -1.23 -4.60 15.16
C MET A 120 -2.07 -4.03 16.31
N ILE A 121 -3.38 -3.93 16.12
CA ILE A 121 -4.36 -3.58 17.16
C ILE A 121 -5.30 -4.78 17.28
N GLN A 122 -4.96 -5.70 18.20
CA GLN A 122 -5.57 -7.02 18.28
C GLN A 122 -7.11 -6.99 18.36
N TYR A 123 -7.69 -6.11 19.20
CA TYR A 123 -9.14 -6.01 19.37
C TYR A 123 -9.89 -5.44 18.15
N ARG A 124 -9.20 -4.97 17.11
CA ARG A 124 -9.80 -4.43 15.87
C ARG A 124 -9.90 -5.43 14.73
N ARG A 125 -9.46 -6.65 14.95
CA ARG A 125 -9.56 -7.71 13.95
C ARG A 125 -10.97 -8.30 13.87
#